data_21836b73d4d44ed13e6fb60fb75959c4
#
_entry.id   21836b73d4d44ed13e6fb60fb75959c4
#
_cell.length_a   1.000
_cell.length_b   1.000
_cell.length_c   1.000
_cell.angle_alpha   90.00
_cell.angle_beta   90.00
_cell.angle_gamma   90.00
#
_symmetry.space_group_name_H-M   'P 1'
#
loop_
_entity.id
_entity.type
_entity.pdbx_description
1 polymer ?
#
loop_
_entity_poly.entity_id
_entity_poly.type
_entity_poly.pdbx_seq_one_letter_code
_entity_poly.pdbx_strand_id
1 'polypeptide(L)'
;MADANHRTHVYVGLGGENPLVVGAEGPTLNQGGIYRKADDEAEWTDVSTGLPASAQVRALMMHPKDSQVIFAGTQKGVYRSGDRGDHWEKLDSHEGDVWSLAVPPHDANIMFAGYDRGTICRTQDGGASWQKMNTANVVFPHITMHPTEIVKRVIGMSIDPANPDDVYGAIEVGGLVASRDGGENWESATEGHYTRMGPVDLHGVQVNPSAPGLVFIITQLAMFRSRQRGSHWEFVELEEMFPGGSYCRGLTIAPDDPKTMYLAAGAGGGSAPPGTVDEGVLVRSQDSGETWERMDLGETVPSRMFQVAIDPAAPSHIYCCARDGQVYSSFDKGASWSRSQVPGEMSRTNHVYPMVCG
;
A
#
# COMPACT_ATOMS: atom_id res chain seq x y z
N MET A 1 26.71 -10.22 -0.04
CA MET A 1 27.43 -9.14 0.65
C MET A 1 26.81 -7.88 0.10
N ALA A 2 26.21 -7.05 0.98
CA ALA A 2 25.70 -5.77 0.55
C ALA A 2 26.85 -4.94 -0.04
N ASP A 3 26.60 -4.24 -1.13
CA ASP A 3 27.57 -3.31 -1.72
C ASP A 3 27.84 -2.21 -0.68
N ALA A 4 29.11 -2.06 -0.26
CA ALA A 4 29.51 -1.05 0.73
C ALA A 4 29.25 0.41 0.27
N ASN A 5 28.87 0.60 -0.99
CA ASN A 5 28.52 1.88 -1.59
C ASN A 5 27.02 2.00 -1.93
N HIS A 6 26.19 1.03 -1.55
CA HIS A 6 24.76 1.12 -1.81
C HIS A 6 24.15 2.24 -0.96
N ARG A 7 23.41 3.12 -1.60
CA ARG A 7 22.74 4.26 -1.00
C ARG A 7 21.24 4.10 -1.21
N THR A 8 20.53 3.80 -0.14
CA THR A 8 19.07 3.70 -0.16
C THR A 8 18.42 5.08 -0.22
N HIS A 9 17.46 5.25 -1.10
CA HIS A 9 16.57 6.40 -1.11
C HIS A 9 15.18 5.98 -0.66
N VAL A 10 14.62 6.68 0.31
CA VAL A 10 13.23 6.51 0.73
C VAL A 10 12.37 7.64 0.17
N TYR A 11 11.20 7.28 -0.33
CA TYR A 11 10.23 8.19 -0.93
C TYR A 11 8.91 8.11 -0.18
N VAL A 12 8.33 9.27 0.09
CA VAL A 12 7.04 9.41 0.75
C VAL A 12 6.13 10.26 -0.11
N GLY A 13 4.96 9.75 -0.44
CA GLY A 13 3.91 10.48 -1.12
C GLY A 13 2.92 11.09 -0.12
N LEU A 14 2.54 12.35 -0.35
CA LEU A 14 1.48 13.01 0.40
C LEU A 14 0.18 12.97 -0.36
N GLY A 15 -0.88 12.59 0.33
CA GLY A 15 -2.23 12.55 -0.18
C GLY A 15 -3.27 12.83 0.91
N GLY A 16 -4.52 12.95 0.51
CA GLY A 16 -5.63 13.14 1.41
C GLY A 16 -6.75 12.15 1.14
N GLU A 17 -7.61 12.00 2.14
CA GLU A 17 -8.82 11.20 2.02
C GLU A 17 -9.87 11.97 1.21
N ASN A 18 -10.27 11.44 0.07
CA ASN A 18 -11.46 11.89 -0.63
C ASN A 18 -12.71 11.32 0.05
N PRO A 19 -13.88 11.97 -0.05
CA PRO A 19 -15.12 11.39 0.42
C PRO A 19 -15.38 10.02 -0.22
N LEU A 20 -15.83 9.07 0.59
CA LEU A 20 -16.24 7.74 0.11
C LEU A 20 -17.60 7.77 -0.62
N VAL A 21 -18.36 8.82 -0.45
CA VAL A 21 -19.71 8.95 -1.04
C VAL A 21 -19.60 9.56 -2.44
N VAL A 22 -20.18 8.88 -3.43
CA VAL A 22 -20.22 9.38 -4.82
C VAL A 22 -20.91 10.73 -4.89
N GLY A 23 -20.26 11.70 -5.55
CA GLY A 23 -20.76 13.06 -5.72
C GLY A 23 -20.58 13.99 -4.53
N ALA A 24 -20.00 13.53 -3.42
CA ALA A 24 -19.59 14.43 -2.35
C ALA A 24 -18.35 15.23 -2.77
N GLU A 25 -18.38 16.55 -2.53
CA GLU A 25 -17.20 17.38 -2.76
C GLU A 25 -16.13 17.06 -1.70
N GLY A 26 -14.93 16.74 -2.16
CA GLY A 26 -13.76 16.60 -1.30
C GLY A 26 -13.25 17.95 -0.82
N PRO A 27 -12.49 17.99 0.28
CA PRO A 27 -11.81 19.20 0.70
C PRO A 27 -10.83 19.64 -0.37
N THR A 28 -10.65 20.95 -0.50
CA THR A 28 -9.57 21.51 -1.34
C THR A 28 -8.23 21.11 -0.72
N LEU A 29 -7.46 20.33 -1.44
CA LEU A 29 -6.17 19.85 -0.98
C LEU A 29 -5.12 20.88 -1.40
N ASN A 30 -4.58 21.60 -0.43
CA ASN A 30 -3.64 22.71 -0.68
C ASN A 30 -2.18 22.27 -0.71
N GLN A 31 -1.91 21.04 -0.30
CA GLN A 31 -0.57 20.45 -0.25
C GLN A 31 -0.62 19.04 -0.85
N GLY A 32 0.53 18.51 -1.15
CA GLY A 32 0.70 17.19 -1.74
C GLY A 32 2.13 17.07 -2.29
N GLY A 33 2.42 16.02 -3.04
CA GLY A 33 3.69 15.82 -3.68
C GLY A 33 4.46 14.64 -3.14
N ILE A 34 5.75 14.59 -3.47
CA ILE A 34 6.66 13.51 -3.09
C ILE A 34 7.89 14.11 -2.43
N TYR A 35 8.27 13.54 -1.29
CA TYR A 35 9.52 13.83 -0.60
C TYR A 35 10.45 12.64 -0.68
N ARG A 36 11.75 12.92 -0.89
CA ARG A 36 12.81 11.92 -0.92
C ARG A 36 13.83 12.22 0.16
N LYS A 37 14.42 11.19 0.75
CA LYS A 37 15.57 11.29 1.64
C LYS A 37 16.46 10.07 1.44
N ALA A 38 17.76 10.27 1.30
CA ALA A 38 18.71 9.17 1.34
C ALA A 38 19.14 8.84 2.78
N ASP A 39 19.67 7.64 2.97
CA ASP A 39 20.09 7.14 4.27
C ASP A 39 21.21 7.97 4.93
N ASP A 40 22.07 8.61 4.12
CA ASP A 40 23.16 9.49 4.55
C ASP A 40 22.77 10.99 4.62
N GLU A 41 21.52 11.35 4.28
CA GLU A 41 21.02 12.72 4.33
C GLU A 41 20.33 13.03 5.67
N ALA A 42 20.42 14.28 6.13
CA ALA A 42 19.70 14.73 7.32
C ALA A 42 18.26 15.15 6.98
N GLU A 43 18.07 15.80 5.83
CA GLU A 43 16.85 16.50 5.45
C GLU A 43 16.12 15.80 4.31
N TRP A 44 14.80 16.00 4.26
CA TRP A 44 13.95 15.59 3.17
C TRP A 44 13.98 16.62 2.04
N THR A 45 14.01 16.15 0.80
CA THR A 45 13.95 16.98 -0.41
C THR A 45 12.59 16.81 -1.08
N ASP A 46 11.94 17.93 -1.42
CA ASP A 46 10.76 17.91 -2.30
C ASP A 46 11.19 17.55 -3.72
N VAL A 47 10.65 16.46 -4.25
CA VAL A 47 10.94 15.92 -5.59
C VAL A 47 9.67 15.84 -6.42
N SER A 48 8.84 16.88 -6.38
CA SER A 48 7.52 16.92 -7.05
C SER A 48 7.55 17.57 -8.44
N THR A 49 8.72 17.94 -8.99
CA THR A 49 8.84 18.65 -10.27
C THR A 49 8.25 17.85 -11.43
N GLY A 50 7.22 18.38 -12.10
CA GLY A 50 6.51 17.70 -13.21
C GLY A 50 5.23 16.99 -12.77
N LEU A 51 4.98 16.82 -11.47
CA LEU A 51 3.67 16.37 -10.96
C LEU A 51 2.60 17.47 -11.13
N PRO A 52 1.31 17.11 -11.10
CA PRO A 52 0.26 18.11 -11.09
C PRO A 52 0.31 19.00 -9.85
N ALA A 53 -0.18 20.22 -9.95
CA ALA A 53 -0.30 21.11 -8.80
C ALA A 53 -1.09 20.43 -7.66
N SER A 54 -0.61 20.52 -6.43
CA SER A 54 -1.18 19.83 -5.27
C SER A 54 -1.38 18.33 -5.53
N ALA A 55 -0.35 17.65 -6.01
CA ALA A 55 -0.40 16.25 -6.37
C ALA A 55 -0.84 15.38 -5.18
N GLN A 56 -1.96 14.68 -5.35
CA GLN A 56 -2.44 13.69 -4.39
C GLN A 56 -1.83 12.35 -4.73
N VAL A 57 -0.71 12.06 -4.10
CA VAL A 57 0.04 10.82 -4.37
C VAL A 57 -0.47 9.72 -3.45
N ARG A 58 -1.12 8.71 -4.01
CA ARG A 58 -1.72 7.60 -3.27
C ARG A 58 -1.07 6.25 -3.53
N ALA A 59 -0.26 6.17 -4.58
CA ALA A 59 0.55 5.00 -4.87
C ALA A 59 1.96 5.43 -5.26
N LEU A 60 2.96 4.71 -4.79
CA LEU A 60 4.35 4.76 -5.25
C LEU A 60 4.81 3.33 -5.53
N MET A 61 5.61 3.17 -6.56
CA MET A 61 6.16 1.88 -6.93
C MET A 61 7.55 2.06 -7.52
N MET A 62 8.53 1.33 -7.00
CA MET A 62 9.86 1.24 -7.58
C MET A 62 9.85 0.28 -8.77
N HIS A 63 10.60 0.61 -9.80
CA HIS A 63 10.86 -0.34 -10.87
C HIS A 63 11.71 -1.51 -10.33
N PRO A 64 11.35 -2.79 -10.60
CA PRO A 64 11.95 -3.93 -9.91
C PRO A 64 13.43 -4.20 -10.24
N LYS A 65 13.97 -3.55 -11.28
CA LYS A 65 15.35 -3.75 -11.75
C LYS A 65 16.17 -2.47 -11.90
N ASP A 66 15.56 -1.32 -11.66
CA ASP A 66 16.22 -0.01 -11.82
C ASP A 66 15.73 0.97 -10.76
N SER A 67 16.53 1.19 -9.73
CA SER A 67 16.19 2.07 -8.61
C SER A 67 16.14 3.57 -9.00
N GLN A 68 16.50 3.95 -10.22
CA GLN A 68 16.31 5.32 -10.71
C GLN A 68 14.88 5.54 -11.21
N VAL A 69 14.17 4.45 -11.56
CA VAL A 69 12.83 4.53 -12.14
C VAL A 69 11.77 4.31 -11.08
N ILE A 70 10.87 5.28 -10.95
CA ILE A 70 9.78 5.29 -9.96
C ILE A 70 8.48 5.65 -10.67
N PHE A 71 7.38 5.05 -10.23
CA PHE A 71 6.04 5.36 -10.69
C PHE A 71 5.21 5.93 -9.54
N ALA A 72 4.39 6.93 -9.85
CA ALA A 72 3.48 7.57 -8.90
C ALA A 72 2.04 7.54 -9.41
N GLY A 73 1.13 7.07 -8.58
CA GLY A 73 -0.30 7.15 -8.81
C GLY A 73 -0.87 8.42 -8.17
N THR A 74 -1.49 9.24 -8.99
CA THR A 74 -2.04 10.55 -8.59
C THR A 74 -3.53 10.68 -8.95
N GLN A 75 -4.17 11.80 -8.57
CA GLN A 75 -5.53 12.15 -8.99
C GLN A 75 -5.64 12.45 -10.50
N LYS A 76 -4.53 12.45 -11.24
CA LYS A 76 -4.48 12.74 -12.69
C LYS A 76 -3.91 11.59 -13.52
N GLY A 77 -3.87 10.37 -12.94
CA GLY A 77 -3.31 9.20 -13.59
C GLY A 77 -1.92 8.83 -13.07
N VAL A 78 -1.19 8.04 -13.86
CA VAL A 78 0.14 7.52 -13.53
C VAL A 78 1.22 8.46 -14.05
N TYR A 79 2.22 8.71 -13.23
CA TYR A 79 3.43 9.46 -13.57
C TYR A 79 4.65 8.55 -13.41
N ARG A 80 5.70 8.83 -14.19
CA ARG A 80 6.98 8.14 -14.15
C ARG A 80 8.11 9.12 -13.95
N SER A 81 9.08 8.77 -13.13
CA SER A 81 10.40 9.39 -13.09
C SER A 81 11.46 8.40 -13.55
N GLY A 82 12.47 8.86 -14.27
CA GLY A 82 13.63 8.07 -14.67
C GLY A 82 14.92 8.51 -13.97
N ASP A 83 14.85 9.45 -13.03
CA ASP A 83 15.97 10.12 -12.39
C ASP A 83 15.78 10.26 -10.86
N ARG A 84 15.25 9.22 -10.22
CA ARG A 84 15.01 9.19 -8.77
C ARG A 84 14.04 10.25 -8.25
N GLY A 85 13.08 10.68 -9.07
CA GLY A 85 12.05 11.64 -8.70
C GLY A 85 12.42 13.10 -8.98
N ASP A 86 13.59 13.38 -9.52
CA ASP A 86 13.97 14.78 -9.83
C ASP A 86 13.04 15.41 -10.86
N HIS A 87 12.55 14.60 -11.83
CA HIS A 87 11.54 15.02 -12.80
C HIS A 87 10.51 13.92 -13.03
N TRP A 88 9.23 14.32 -13.19
CA TRP A 88 8.12 13.44 -13.45
C TRP A 88 7.44 13.75 -14.77
N GLU A 89 7.12 12.71 -15.53
CA GLU A 89 6.34 12.78 -16.75
C GLU A 89 5.03 12.00 -16.61
N LYS A 90 3.93 12.55 -17.14
CA LYS A 90 2.64 11.87 -17.15
C LYS A 90 2.67 10.78 -18.21
N LEU A 91 2.26 9.56 -17.84
CA LEU A 91 2.02 8.48 -18.80
C LEU A 91 0.63 8.60 -19.42
N ASP A 92 0.44 8.05 -20.63
CA ASP A 92 -0.87 8.01 -21.33
C ASP A 92 -1.77 6.93 -20.71
N SER A 93 -2.00 7.03 -19.42
CA SER A 93 -2.84 6.13 -18.64
C SER A 93 -4.28 6.62 -18.57
N HIS A 94 -5.18 5.76 -18.08
CA HIS A 94 -6.57 6.15 -17.82
C HIS A 94 -6.64 7.38 -16.90
N GLU A 95 -7.54 8.31 -17.21
CA GLU A 95 -7.77 9.49 -16.37
C GLU A 95 -8.51 9.11 -15.10
N GLY A 96 -8.08 9.63 -13.97
CA GLY A 96 -8.73 9.44 -12.67
C GLY A 96 -7.75 9.19 -11.53
N ASP A 97 -8.32 9.02 -10.35
CA ASP A 97 -7.58 8.76 -9.12
C ASP A 97 -6.96 7.36 -9.11
N VAL A 98 -5.63 7.29 -9.12
CA VAL A 98 -4.86 6.05 -9.00
C VAL A 98 -4.57 5.77 -7.53
N TRP A 99 -5.06 4.66 -7.02
CA TRP A 99 -4.95 4.25 -5.61
C TRP A 99 -3.89 3.17 -5.38
N SER A 100 -3.59 2.37 -6.39
CA SER A 100 -2.58 1.31 -6.29
C SER A 100 -1.86 1.08 -7.59
N LEU A 101 -0.62 0.62 -7.50
CA LEU A 101 0.23 0.18 -8.60
C LEU A 101 0.84 -1.17 -8.24
N ALA A 102 0.97 -2.06 -9.22
CA ALA A 102 1.66 -3.33 -9.05
C ALA A 102 2.45 -3.70 -10.30
N VAL A 103 3.63 -4.30 -10.08
CA VAL A 103 4.52 -4.79 -11.13
C VAL A 103 5.02 -6.18 -10.74
N PRO A 104 5.01 -7.16 -11.65
CA PRO A 104 5.63 -8.44 -11.37
C PRO A 104 7.15 -8.30 -11.38
N PRO A 105 7.88 -8.96 -10.45
CA PRO A 105 9.33 -8.75 -10.31
C PRO A 105 10.15 -9.24 -11.52
N HIS A 106 9.59 -10.13 -12.34
CA HIS A 106 10.28 -10.74 -13.48
C HIS A 106 10.12 -9.94 -14.78
N ASP A 107 9.02 -9.18 -14.96
CA ASP A 107 8.74 -8.38 -16.16
C ASP A 107 8.21 -6.99 -15.82
N ALA A 108 9.09 -6.00 -15.92
CA ALA A 108 8.76 -4.60 -15.66
C ALA A 108 7.95 -3.92 -16.77
N ASN A 109 7.73 -4.57 -17.91
CA ASN A 109 6.84 -4.04 -18.95
C ASN A 109 5.36 -4.22 -18.56
N ILE A 110 5.08 -5.20 -17.69
CA ILE A 110 3.73 -5.43 -17.19
C ILE A 110 3.53 -4.60 -15.92
N MET A 111 2.52 -3.75 -15.90
CA MET A 111 2.08 -3.05 -14.71
C MET A 111 0.56 -3.01 -14.63
N PHE A 112 0.05 -3.00 -13.41
CA PHE A 112 -1.36 -2.77 -13.14
C PHE A 112 -1.52 -1.47 -12.35
N ALA A 113 -2.59 -0.74 -12.66
CA ALA A 113 -3.01 0.44 -11.93
C ALA A 113 -4.48 0.27 -11.50
N GLY A 114 -4.72 0.44 -10.21
CA GLY A 114 -6.03 0.41 -9.60
C GLY A 114 -6.58 1.82 -9.38
N TYR A 115 -7.80 2.05 -9.85
CA TYR A 115 -8.48 3.34 -9.84
C TYR A 115 -9.75 3.32 -9.00
N ASP A 116 -10.39 4.46 -8.94
CA ASP A 116 -11.77 4.60 -8.47
C ASP A 116 -12.75 3.72 -9.26
N ARG A 117 -13.92 3.47 -8.65
CA ARG A 117 -15.04 2.71 -9.24
C ARG A 117 -14.68 1.28 -9.67
N GLY A 118 -13.73 0.65 -8.95
CA GLY A 118 -13.29 -0.71 -9.26
C GLY A 118 -12.61 -0.86 -10.62
N THR A 119 -12.12 0.25 -11.19
CA THR A 119 -11.44 0.21 -12.48
C THR A 119 -10.01 -0.28 -12.30
N ILE A 120 -9.61 -1.25 -13.11
CA ILE A 120 -8.24 -1.77 -13.19
C ILE A 120 -7.76 -1.58 -14.62
N CYS A 121 -6.55 -1.04 -14.78
CA CYS A 121 -5.88 -0.91 -16.06
C CYS A 121 -4.56 -1.67 -16.04
N ARG A 122 -4.15 -2.19 -17.20
CA ARG A 122 -2.87 -2.89 -17.39
C ARG A 122 -2.10 -2.28 -18.55
N THR A 123 -0.80 -2.17 -18.40
CA THR A 123 0.15 -1.99 -19.50
C THR A 123 0.98 -3.26 -19.70
N GLN A 124 1.48 -3.48 -20.92
CA GLN A 124 2.40 -4.56 -21.28
C GLN A 124 3.64 -4.03 -22.02
N ASP A 125 3.81 -2.73 -22.08
CA ASP A 125 4.87 -2.01 -22.78
C ASP A 125 5.57 -0.94 -21.93
N GLY A 126 5.62 -1.17 -20.60
CA GLY A 126 6.29 -0.28 -19.66
C GLY A 126 5.57 1.05 -19.42
N GLY A 127 4.28 1.11 -19.73
CA GLY A 127 3.46 2.30 -19.50
C GLY A 127 3.25 3.16 -20.76
N ALA A 128 3.74 2.73 -21.94
CA ALA A 128 3.54 3.47 -23.18
C ALA A 128 2.07 3.43 -23.64
N SER A 129 1.38 2.33 -23.39
CA SER A 129 -0.07 2.22 -23.60
C SER A 129 -0.75 1.46 -22.46
N TRP A 130 -2.05 1.73 -22.24
CA TRP A 130 -2.82 1.13 -21.17
C TRP A 130 -4.16 0.61 -21.66
N GLN A 131 -4.55 -0.54 -21.16
CA GLN A 131 -5.83 -1.19 -21.44
C GLN A 131 -6.64 -1.31 -20.16
N LYS A 132 -7.92 -0.92 -20.22
CA LYS A 132 -8.88 -1.17 -19.15
C LYS A 132 -9.27 -2.65 -19.14
N MET A 133 -9.17 -3.29 -17.98
CA MET A 133 -9.45 -4.71 -17.82
C MET A 133 -10.95 -4.99 -17.71
N ASN A 134 -11.34 -6.23 -18.04
CA ASN A 134 -12.72 -6.67 -17.95
C ASN A 134 -13.08 -7.05 -16.50
N THR A 135 -13.85 -6.20 -15.84
CA THR A 135 -14.39 -6.43 -14.49
C THR A 135 -15.90 -6.70 -14.49
N ALA A 136 -16.48 -7.08 -15.62
CA ALA A 136 -17.94 -7.26 -15.75
C ALA A 136 -18.52 -8.35 -14.85
N ASN A 137 -17.71 -9.34 -14.45
CA ASN A 137 -18.11 -10.43 -13.55
C ASN A 137 -17.90 -10.08 -12.07
N VAL A 138 -17.37 -8.91 -11.75
CA VAL A 138 -17.20 -8.46 -10.37
C VAL A 138 -18.53 -7.95 -9.85
N VAL A 139 -19.06 -8.62 -8.84
CA VAL A 139 -20.29 -8.20 -8.16
C VAL A 139 -19.94 -7.68 -6.78
N PHE A 140 -20.21 -6.40 -6.55
CA PHE A 140 -19.98 -5.80 -5.24
C PHE A 140 -21.09 -6.19 -4.25
N PRO A 141 -20.73 -6.43 -2.98
CA PRO A 141 -21.70 -6.81 -1.96
C PRO A 141 -22.78 -5.76 -1.77
N HIS A 142 -24.03 -6.20 -1.69
CA HIS A 142 -25.19 -5.31 -1.52
C HIS A 142 -25.11 -4.43 -0.25
N ILE A 143 -24.50 -4.98 0.81
CA ILE A 143 -24.26 -4.27 2.08
C ILE A 143 -23.40 -3.00 1.92
N THR A 144 -22.65 -2.88 0.84
CA THR A 144 -21.78 -1.74 0.56
C THR A 144 -22.46 -0.64 -0.26
N MET A 145 -23.75 -0.77 -0.55
CA MET A 145 -24.48 0.09 -1.49
C MET A 145 -25.56 0.96 -0.82
N HIS A 146 -25.68 0.92 0.51
CA HIS A 146 -26.75 1.64 1.22
C HIS A 146 -26.18 2.65 2.23
N PRO A 147 -26.82 3.79 2.45
CA PRO A 147 -27.95 4.43 1.73
C PRO A 147 -27.52 5.20 0.49
N THR A 148 -26.22 5.42 0.32
CA THR A 148 -25.60 6.16 -0.78
C THR A 148 -24.56 5.28 -1.45
N GLU A 149 -24.33 5.49 -2.74
CA GLU A 149 -23.29 4.79 -3.46
C GLU A 149 -21.91 5.15 -2.91
N ILE A 150 -21.16 4.12 -2.50
CA ILE A 150 -19.80 4.26 -1.98
C ILE A 150 -18.81 4.05 -3.13
N VAL A 151 -17.84 4.95 -3.23
CA VAL A 151 -16.75 4.83 -4.22
C VAL A 151 -15.96 3.55 -3.93
N LYS A 152 -15.82 2.69 -4.93
CA LYS A 152 -15.02 1.45 -4.87
C LYS A 152 -13.61 1.76 -5.35
N ARG A 153 -12.65 1.91 -4.43
CA ARG A 153 -11.26 2.19 -4.76
C ARG A 153 -10.46 0.90 -4.78
N VAL A 154 -9.72 0.67 -5.84
CA VAL A 154 -8.74 -0.43 -5.87
C VAL A 154 -7.51 0.02 -5.11
N ILE A 155 -7.56 -0.10 -3.78
CA ILE A 155 -6.61 0.52 -2.84
C ILE A 155 -5.29 -0.26 -2.71
N GLY A 156 -5.28 -1.53 -3.12
CA GLY A 156 -4.08 -2.37 -3.11
C GLY A 156 -4.13 -3.40 -4.21
N MET A 157 -2.98 -3.73 -4.76
CA MET A 157 -2.83 -4.80 -5.75
C MET A 157 -1.59 -5.64 -5.43
N SER A 158 -1.66 -6.93 -5.73
CA SER A 158 -0.55 -7.87 -5.58
C SER A 158 -0.57 -8.91 -6.69
N ILE A 159 0.61 -9.25 -7.20
CA ILE A 159 0.80 -10.25 -8.24
C ILE A 159 1.57 -11.42 -7.63
N ASP A 160 1.16 -12.65 -7.89
CA ASP A 160 1.90 -13.82 -7.41
C ASP A 160 3.24 -13.91 -8.18
N PRO A 161 4.40 -13.79 -7.51
CA PRO A 161 5.68 -13.84 -8.18
C PRO A 161 6.01 -15.23 -8.74
N ALA A 162 5.37 -16.29 -8.24
CA ALA A 162 5.54 -17.65 -8.74
C ALA A 162 4.55 -18.01 -9.86
N ASN A 163 3.41 -17.32 -9.92
CA ASN A 163 2.38 -17.51 -10.95
C ASN A 163 1.79 -16.15 -11.36
N PRO A 164 2.41 -15.43 -12.31
CA PRO A 164 2.01 -14.08 -12.71
C PRO A 164 0.59 -13.94 -13.27
N ASP A 165 -0.04 -15.05 -13.62
CA ASP A 165 -1.45 -15.07 -14.02
C ASP A 165 -2.39 -14.79 -12.84
N ASP A 166 -1.90 -15.01 -11.59
CA ASP A 166 -2.63 -14.69 -10.38
C ASP A 166 -2.40 -13.25 -9.94
N VAL A 167 -3.39 -12.42 -10.18
CA VAL A 167 -3.41 -11.00 -9.81
C VAL A 167 -4.57 -10.73 -8.86
N TYR A 168 -4.32 -9.96 -7.80
CA TYR A 168 -5.31 -9.64 -6.78
C TYR A 168 -5.48 -8.13 -6.66
N GLY A 169 -6.72 -7.69 -6.45
CA GLY A 169 -7.08 -6.30 -6.20
C GLY A 169 -7.92 -6.16 -4.93
N ALA A 170 -7.41 -5.45 -3.94
CA ALA A 170 -8.16 -5.10 -2.73
C ALA A 170 -9.00 -3.85 -2.99
N ILE A 171 -10.31 -3.96 -2.77
CA ILE A 171 -11.25 -2.86 -3.01
C ILE A 171 -11.78 -2.34 -1.69
N GLU A 172 -11.55 -1.06 -1.42
CA GLU A 172 -12.10 -0.36 -0.26
C GLU A 172 -13.63 -0.41 -0.33
N VAL A 173 -14.24 -1.00 0.70
CA VAL A 173 -15.69 -1.27 0.79
C VAL A 173 -16.21 -2.05 -0.44
N GLY A 174 -15.45 -3.03 -0.91
CA GLY A 174 -15.82 -3.82 -2.10
C GLY A 174 -15.35 -5.28 -2.07
N GLY A 175 -14.48 -5.64 -1.13
CA GLY A 175 -13.92 -6.99 -1.02
C GLY A 175 -12.70 -7.19 -1.93
N LEU A 176 -12.29 -8.44 -2.08
CA LEU A 176 -11.16 -8.83 -2.93
C LEU A 176 -11.66 -9.27 -4.31
N VAL A 177 -10.97 -8.81 -5.34
CA VAL A 177 -11.11 -9.33 -6.70
C VAL A 177 -9.82 -10.04 -7.10
N ALA A 178 -9.94 -11.09 -7.90
CA ALA A 178 -8.82 -11.86 -8.39
C ALA A 178 -8.94 -12.14 -9.88
N SER A 179 -7.82 -12.16 -10.56
CA SER A 179 -7.66 -12.72 -11.91
C SER A 179 -6.81 -13.99 -11.83
N ARG A 180 -7.05 -14.90 -12.78
CA ARG A 180 -6.31 -16.17 -12.95
C ARG A 180 -5.68 -16.29 -14.34
N ASP A 181 -5.72 -15.24 -15.12
CA ASP A 181 -5.31 -15.16 -16.52
C ASP A 181 -4.53 -13.87 -16.84
N GLY A 182 -3.71 -13.41 -15.89
CA GLY A 182 -2.86 -12.22 -16.07
C GLY A 182 -3.65 -10.92 -16.18
N GLY A 183 -4.86 -10.87 -15.61
CA GLY A 183 -5.68 -9.67 -15.54
C GLY A 183 -6.69 -9.52 -16.68
N GLU A 184 -6.85 -10.51 -17.57
CA GLU A 184 -7.85 -10.44 -18.65
C GLU A 184 -9.27 -10.48 -18.11
N ASN A 185 -9.55 -11.37 -17.14
CA ASN A 185 -10.84 -11.51 -16.49
C ASN A 185 -10.69 -11.45 -14.97
N TRP A 186 -11.68 -10.89 -14.28
CA TRP A 186 -11.71 -10.70 -12.85
C TRP A 186 -12.98 -11.25 -12.22
N GLU A 187 -12.84 -11.81 -11.03
CA GLU A 187 -13.94 -12.36 -10.23
C GLU A 187 -13.82 -11.94 -8.76
N SER A 188 -14.92 -11.96 -8.01
CA SER A 188 -14.92 -11.72 -6.57
C SER A 188 -14.31 -12.91 -5.83
N ALA A 189 -13.33 -12.68 -4.95
CA ALA A 189 -12.63 -13.71 -4.17
C ALA A 189 -13.00 -13.72 -2.69
N THR A 190 -13.91 -12.85 -2.24
CA THR A 190 -14.42 -12.80 -0.86
C THR A 190 -15.94 -12.91 -0.78
N GLU A 191 -16.60 -13.31 -1.87
CA GLU A 191 -18.05 -13.47 -1.89
C GLU A 191 -18.52 -14.49 -0.83
N GLY A 192 -19.54 -14.13 -0.07
CA GLY A 192 -20.07 -14.96 1.01
C GLY A 192 -19.33 -14.87 2.34
N HIS A 193 -18.19 -14.20 2.42
CA HIS A 193 -17.38 -14.03 3.64
C HIS A 193 -17.66 -12.72 4.39
N TYR A 194 -18.82 -12.10 4.20
CA TYR A 194 -19.16 -10.78 4.73
C TYR A 194 -19.74 -10.86 6.15
N THR A 195 -18.89 -10.96 7.15
CA THR A 195 -19.25 -10.83 8.57
C THR A 195 -18.87 -9.43 9.07
N ARG A 196 -19.20 -9.08 10.33
CA ARG A 196 -18.84 -7.78 10.95
C ARG A 196 -17.34 -7.48 10.87
N MET A 197 -16.49 -8.50 10.91
CA MET A 197 -15.04 -8.40 10.77
C MET A 197 -14.56 -8.93 9.42
N GLY A 198 -15.52 -9.24 8.52
CA GLY A 198 -15.24 -9.87 7.26
C GLY A 198 -14.60 -8.94 6.22
N PRO A 199 -14.04 -9.52 5.18
CA PRO A 199 -13.20 -8.83 4.21
C PRO A 199 -14.02 -8.01 3.21
N VAL A 200 -14.77 -7.02 3.67
CA VAL A 200 -15.52 -6.08 2.83
C VAL A 200 -14.75 -4.78 2.64
N ASP A 201 -14.21 -4.21 3.72
CA ASP A 201 -13.47 -2.96 3.70
C ASP A 201 -11.98 -3.25 3.73
N LEU A 202 -11.41 -3.51 2.56
CA LEU A 202 -10.00 -3.87 2.43
C LEU A 202 -9.11 -2.62 2.39
N HIS A 203 -7.96 -2.74 3.05
CA HIS A 203 -6.90 -1.74 3.04
C HIS A 203 -5.66 -2.21 2.26
N GLY A 204 -5.58 -3.49 1.93
CA GLY A 204 -4.49 -4.04 1.14
C GLY A 204 -4.60 -5.55 0.92
N VAL A 205 -3.81 -6.02 -0.02
CA VAL A 205 -3.62 -7.44 -0.34
C VAL A 205 -2.15 -7.70 -0.58
N GLN A 206 -1.64 -8.85 -0.11
CA GLN A 206 -0.27 -9.26 -0.33
C GLN A 206 -0.18 -10.76 -0.57
N VAL A 207 0.36 -11.16 -1.71
CA VAL A 207 0.76 -12.55 -1.96
C VAL A 207 2.09 -12.82 -1.26
N ASN A 208 2.16 -13.92 -0.51
CA ASN A 208 3.39 -14.31 0.16
C ASN A 208 4.05 -15.50 -0.57
N PRO A 209 5.24 -15.32 -1.16
CA PRO A 209 5.90 -16.36 -1.95
C PRO A 209 6.52 -17.49 -1.10
N SER A 210 6.43 -17.45 0.23
CA SER A 210 6.91 -18.53 1.09
C SER A 210 6.15 -19.85 0.89
N ALA A 211 4.91 -19.77 0.39
CA ALA A 211 4.09 -20.94 0.07
C ALA A 211 3.15 -20.65 -1.11
N PRO A 212 2.96 -21.61 -2.04
CA PRO A 212 2.02 -21.45 -3.15
C PRO A 212 0.60 -21.16 -2.66
N GLY A 213 -0.02 -20.12 -3.22
CA GLY A 213 -1.39 -19.72 -2.91
C GLY A 213 -1.61 -19.05 -1.56
N LEU A 214 -0.53 -18.69 -0.86
CA LEU A 214 -0.60 -17.94 0.39
C LEU A 214 -0.84 -16.46 0.10
N VAL A 215 -2.02 -15.96 0.48
CA VAL A 215 -2.45 -14.58 0.27
C VAL A 215 -2.95 -14.00 1.58
N PHE A 216 -2.57 -12.78 1.87
CA PHE A 216 -3.06 -12.00 3.02
C PHE A 216 -3.89 -10.82 2.54
N ILE A 217 -4.97 -10.53 3.26
CA ILE A 217 -5.73 -9.28 3.13
C ILE A 217 -5.81 -8.61 4.49
N ILE A 218 -5.71 -7.28 4.47
CA ILE A 218 -5.85 -6.45 5.66
C ILE A 218 -7.07 -5.55 5.52
N THR A 219 -7.75 -5.35 6.64
CA THR A 219 -8.95 -4.53 6.75
C THR A 219 -8.77 -3.46 7.82
N GLN A 220 -9.78 -2.63 8.00
CA GLN A 220 -9.82 -1.67 9.10
C GLN A 220 -9.71 -2.35 10.48
N LEU A 221 -10.19 -3.58 10.65
CA LEU A 221 -10.34 -4.21 11.95
C LEU A 221 -9.58 -5.52 12.10
N ALA A 222 -9.02 -6.07 11.01
CA ALA A 222 -8.54 -7.44 11.00
C ALA A 222 -7.52 -7.72 9.89
N MET A 223 -6.87 -8.85 10.00
CA MET A 223 -6.14 -9.49 8.93
C MET A 223 -6.70 -10.90 8.70
N PHE A 224 -6.73 -11.29 7.44
CA PHE A 224 -7.09 -12.65 7.03
C PHE A 224 -6.01 -13.22 6.13
N ARG A 225 -5.88 -14.53 6.13
CA ARG A 225 -5.02 -15.25 5.19
C ARG A 225 -5.79 -16.32 4.45
N SER A 226 -5.39 -16.59 3.23
CA SER A 226 -5.79 -17.74 2.45
C SER A 226 -4.56 -18.56 2.09
N ARG A 227 -4.65 -19.88 2.22
CA ARG A 227 -3.63 -20.83 1.73
C ARG A 227 -4.05 -21.49 0.41
N GLN A 228 -5.13 -21.02 -0.17
CA GLN A 228 -5.80 -21.59 -1.34
C GLN A 228 -6.13 -20.53 -2.38
N ARG A 229 -5.19 -19.60 -2.64
CA ARG A 229 -5.32 -18.57 -3.68
C ARG A 229 -6.57 -17.67 -3.51
N GLY A 230 -7.04 -17.45 -2.25
CA GLY A 230 -8.20 -16.61 -1.96
C GLY A 230 -9.56 -17.34 -1.97
N SER A 231 -9.59 -18.66 -2.15
CA SER A 231 -10.84 -19.42 -2.16
C SER A 231 -11.38 -19.76 -0.75
N HIS A 232 -10.54 -19.67 0.26
CA HIS A 232 -10.90 -19.85 1.66
C HIS A 232 -10.08 -18.93 2.53
N TRP A 233 -10.72 -18.29 3.53
CA TRP A 233 -10.09 -17.29 4.38
C TRP A 233 -10.12 -17.71 5.85
N GLU A 234 -8.97 -17.57 6.51
CA GLU A 234 -8.77 -17.76 7.93
C GLU A 234 -8.51 -16.41 8.59
N PHE A 235 -9.14 -16.16 9.73
CA PHE A 235 -8.85 -14.99 10.55
C PHE A 235 -7.46 -15.13 11.20
N VAL A 236 -6.66 -14.05 11.16
CA VAL A 236 -5.37 -14.00 11.84
C VAL A 236 -5.55 -13.22 13.14
N GLU A 237 -5.29 -13.89 14.26
CA GLU A 237 -5.47 -13.31 15.59
C GLU A 237 -4.38 -12.26 15.88
N LEU A 238 -4.78 -11.03 16.11
CA LEU A 238 -3.92 -9.90 16.44
C LEU A 238 -4.37 -9.17 17.72
N GLU A 239 -5.44 -9.63 18.41
CA GLU A 239 -6.06 -8.90 19.52
C GLU A 239 -5.13 -8.63 20.69
N GLU A 240 -4.22 -9.55 20.99
CA GLU A 240 -3.24 -9.34 22.06
C GLU A 240 -2.29 -8.16 21.80
N MET A 241 -2.05 -7.86 20.51
CA MET A 241 -1.17 -6.76 20.09
C MET A 241 -1.90 -5.42 19.96
N PHE A 242 -3.22 -5.45 19.83
CA PHE A 242 -4.06 -4.27 19.61
C PHE A 242 -5.26 -4.25 20.55
N PRO A 243 -5.07 -4.11 21.88
CA PRO A 243 -6.18 -4.01 22.82
C PRO A 243 -7.10 -2.84 22.45
N GLY A 244 -8.36 -3.15 22.11
CA GLY A 244 -9.34 -2.13 21.71
C GLY A 244 -9.49 -1.91 20.21
N GLY A 245 -8.87 -2.74 19.38
CA GLY A 245 -9.02 -2.75 17.91
C GLY A 245 -7.74 -2.40 17.17
N SER A 246 -7.55 -3.03 16.03
CA SER A 246 -6.45 -2.76 15.10
C SER A 246 -6.96 -1.95 13.92
N TYR A 247 -6.13 -1.08 13.39
CA TYR A 247 -6.36 -0.41 12.11
C TYR A 247 -5.18 -0.73 11.20
N CYS A 248 -5.28 -1.84 10.46
CA CYS A 248 -4.20 -2.30 9.59
C CYS A 248 -4.13 -1.46 8.31
N ARG A 249 -2.92 -1.08 7.90
CA ARG A 249 -2.72 -0.21 6.73
C ARG A 249 -1.67 -0.68 5.73
N GLY A 250 -0.51 -1.13 6.18
CA GLY A 250 0.58 -1.56 5.29
C GLY A 250 1.10 -2.93 5.68
N LEU A 251 1.09 -3.87 4.75
CA LEU A 251 1.68 -5.20 4.91
C LEU A 251 2.80 -5.36 3.89
N THR A 252 4.00 -5.69 4.36
CA THR A 252 5.19 -5.83 3.53
C THR A 252 5.92 -7.13 3.86
N ILE A 253 6.41 -7.81 2.85
CA ILE A 253 7.20 -9.04 2.96
C ILE A 253 8.67 -8.70 2.75
N ALA A 254 9.55 -9.24 3.59
CA ALA A 254 10.98 -9.02 3.43
C ALA A 254 11.49 -9.68 2.14
N PRO A 255 12.24 -8.96 1.29
CA PRO A 255 12.65 -9.46 -0.02
C PRO A 255 13.69 -10.57 0.06
N ASP A 256 14.45 -10.65 1.15
CA ASP A 256 15.49 -11.68 1.39
C ASP A 256 14.97 -12.91 2.15
N ASP A 257 13.82 -12.77 2.84
CA ASP A 257 13.20 -13.86 3.58
C ASP A 257 11.67 -13.72 3.59
N PRO A 258 10.94 -14.40 2.70
CA PRO A 258 9.48 -14.27 2.60
C PRO A 258 8.70 -14.81 3.82
N LYS A 259 9.36 -15.47 4.77
CA LYS A 259 8.75 -15.79 6.06
C LYS A 259 8.67 -14.58 6.98
N THR A 260 9.54 -13.60 6.77
CA THR A 260 9.55 -12.35 7.52
C THR A 260 8.59 -11.35 6.89
N MET A 261 7.65 -10.87 7.68
CA MET A 261 6.60 -9.93 7.29
C MET A 261 6.48 -8.81 8.32
N TYR A 262 6.11 -7.62 7.86
CA TYR A 262 5.86 -6.47 8.70
C TYR A 262 4.46 -5.91 8.43
N LEU A 263 3.73 -5.60 9.50
CA LEU A 263 2.41 -4.99 9.42
C LEU A 263 2.44 -3.62 10.13
N ALA A 264 2.17 -2.58 9.38
CA ALA A 264 1.94 -1.23 9.87
C ALA A 264 0.47 -1.08 10.27
N ALA A 265 0.22 -0.68 11.51
CA ALA A 265 -1.14 -0.57 12.03
C ALA A 265 -1.24 0.52 13.11
N GLY A 266 -2.43 0.72 13.63
CA GLY A 266 -2.71 1.61 14.75
C GLY A 266 -3.62 0.96 15.77
N ALA A 267 -3.44 1.31 17.06
CA ALA A 267 -4.41 1.06 18.08
C ALA A 267 -5.55 2.07 17.95
N GLY A 268 -6.79 1.63 17.95
CA GLY A 268 -7.91 2.54 17.92
C GLY A 268 -8.44 2.89 16.54
N GLY A 269 -8.81 1.92 15.73
CA GLY A 269 -9.50 2.13 14.46
C GLY A 269 -10.78 2.95 14.58
N GLY A 270 -11.46 3.25 13.45
CA GLY A 270 -12.69 4.06 13.41
C GLY A 270 -13.84 3.55 14.29
N SER A 271 -13.71 2.37 14.90
CA SER A 271 -14.60 1.78 15.91
C SER A 271 -14.09 1.94 17.34
N ALA A 272 -12.93 2.59 17.55
CA ALA A 272 -12.37 2.77 18.89
C ALA A 272 -13.25 3.67 19.77
N PRO A 273 -13.29 3.41 21.08
CA PRO A 273 -14.01 4.29 22.00
C PRO A 273 -13.51 5.74 21.90
N PRO A 274 -14.37 6.72 22.13
CA PRO A 274 -13.98 8.13 22.19
C PRO A 274 -12.83 8.32 23.20
N GLY A 275 -11.77 9.01 22.78
CA GLY A 275 -10.59 9.28 23.61
C GLY A 275 -9.48 8.22 23.51
N THR A 276 -9.65 7.18 22.70
CA THR A 276 -8.54 6.26 22.38
C THR A 276 -7.46 7.01 21.58
N VAL A 277 -6.22 6.90 22.05
CA VAL A 277 -5.07 7.48 21.34
C VAL A 277 -4.83 6.69 20.07
N ASP A 278 -4.64 7.40 18.96
CA ASP A 278 -4.32 6.82 17.64
C ASP A 278 -2.83 6.42 17.60
N GLU A 279 -2.47 5.44 18.41
CA GLU A 279 -1.07 4.97 18.53
C GLU A 279 -0.67 4.13 17.34
N GLY A 280 0.46 4.48 16.71
CA GLY A 280 1.06 3.69 15.64
C GLY A 280 1.82 2.48 16.18
N VAL A 281 1.65 1.35 15.53
CA VAL A 281 2.28 0.08 15.90
C VAL A 281 2.86 -0.58 14.66
N LEU A 282 4.09 -1.07 14.80
CA LEU A 282 4.73 -1.97 13.85
C LEU A 282 4.81 -3.36 14.47
N VAL A 283 4.31 -4.37 13.77
CA VAL A 283 4.44 -5.76 14.18
C VAL A 283 5.18 -6.57 13.14
N ARG A 284 5.90 -7.60 13.56
CA ARG A 284 6.69 -8.48 12.73
C ARG A 284 6.25 -9.93 12.91
N SER A 285 6.20 -10.67 11.81
CA SER A 285 6.18 -12.14 11.79
C SER A 285 7.49 -12.66 11.20
N GLN A 286 7.97 -13.81 11.65
CA GLN A 286 9.13 -14.52 11.10
C GLN A 286 8.80 -15.96 10.66
N ASP A 287 7.52 -16.29 10.61
CA ASP A 287 7.00 -17.63 10.31
C ASP A 287 5.85 -17.62 9.29
N SER A 288 5.89 -16.70 8.34
CA SER A 288 4.87 -16.54 7.28
C SER A 288 3.48 -16.17 7.85
N GLY A 289 3.44 -15.35 8.92
CA GLY A 289 2.21 -14.84 9.48
C GLY A 289 1.49 -15.78 10.44
N GLU A 290 2.18 -16.83 10.96
CA GLU A 290 1.61 -17.70 12.00
C GLU A 290 1.59 -17.00 13.37
N THR A 291 2.73 -16.38 13.72
CA THR A 291 2.88 -15.61 14.95
C THR A 291 3.37 -14.19 14.65
N TRP A 292 3.02 -13.26 15.52
CA TRP A 292 3.37 -11.86 15.39
C TRP A 292 3.91 -11.30 16.69
N GLU A 293 4.88 -10.40 16.59
CA GLU A 293 5.44 -9.68 17.74
C GLU A 293 5.46 -8.17 17.48
N ARG A 294 5.21 -7.38 18.51
CA ARG A 294 5.29 -5.92 18.46
C ARG A 294 6.76 -5.49 18.45
N MET A 295 7.11 -4.61 17.53
CA MET A 295 8.44 -4.00 17.44
C MET A 295 8.54 -2.80 18.38
N ASP A 296 9.67 -2.69 19.08
CA ASP A 296 9.99 -1.50 19.88
C ASP A 296 10.68 -0.45 18.99
N LEU A 297 10.05 0.69 18.79
CA LEU A 297 10.59 1.82 18.02
C LEU A 297 11.35 2.83 18.90
N GLY A 298 11.50 2.54 20.22
CA GLY A 298 12.17 3.41 21.17
C GLY A 298 11.29 4.54 21.71
N GLU A 299 10.09 4.70 21.19
CA GLU A 299 9.11 5.70 21.64
C GLU A 299 7.67 5.27 21.30
N THR A 300 6.70 5.91 21.92
CA THR A 300 5.29 5.78 21.50
C THR A 300 5.04 6.61 20.25
N VAL A 301 4.56 5.98 19.18
CA VAL A 301 4.24 6.65 17.93
C VAL A 301 2.89 7.36 18.05
N PRO A 302 2.81 8.69 17.90
CA PRO A 302 1.60 9.46 18.24
C PRO A 302 0.47 9.37 17.20
N SER A 303 0.71 8.74 16.05
CA SER A 303 -0.31 8.53 15.02
C SER A 303 -0.15 7.15 14.37
N ARG A 304 -1.20 6.66 13.70
CA ARG A 304 -1.19 5.33 13.06
C ARG A 304 0.01 5.13 12.17
N MET A 305 0.62 3.96 12.25
CA MET A 305 1.58 3.51 11.25
C MET A 305 0.85 3.18 9.95
N PHE A 306 1.35 3.72 8.82
CA PHE A 306 0.68 3.60 7.52
C PHE A 306 1.37 2.64 6.58
N GLN A 307 2.70 2.70 6.47
CA GLN A 307 3.44 1.89 5.51
C GLN A 307 4.76 1.39 6.08
N VAL A 308 5.23 0.29 5.49
CA VAL A 308 6.57 -0.26 5.68
C VAL A 308 7.20 -0.45 4.31
N ALA A 309 8.46 -0.05 4.16
CA ALA A 309 9.26 -0.31 2.98
C ALA A 309 10.59 -0.96 3.39
N ILE A 310 11.08 -1.89 2.59
CA ILE A 310 12.34 -2.58 2.80
C ILE A 310 13.12 -2.48 1.51
N ASP A 311 14.39 -2.07 1.59
CA ASP A 311 15.23 -1.97 0.41
C ASP A 311 15.60 -3.37 -0.11
N PRO A 312 15.23 -3.74 -1.35
CA PRO A 312 15.56 -5.05 -1.88
C PRO A 312 17.05 -5.31 -2.05
N ALA A 313 17.86 -4.26 -2.26
CA ALA A 313 19.30 -4.35 -2.39
C ALA A 313 20.03 -4.36 -1.04
N ALA A 314 19.39 -3.81 0.00
CA ALA A 314 19.89 -3.80 1.37
C ALA A 314 18.77 -4.17 2.37
N PRO A 315 18.38 -5.45 2.49
CA PRO A 315 17.23 -5.87 3.29
C PRO A 315 17.34 -5.63 4.80
N SER A 316 18.47 -5.15 5.29
CA SER A 316 18.62 -4.62 6.66
C SER A 316 18.07 -3.21 6.81
N HIS A 317 17.85 -2.49 5.71
CA HIS A 317 17.29 -1.14 5.69
C HIS A 317 15.76 -1.22 5.62
N ILE A 318 15.13 -0.91 6.74
CA ILE A 318 13.69 -0.95 6.93
C ILE A 318 13.22 0.45 7.28
N TYR A 319 12.17 0.89 6.62
CA TYR A 319 11.53 2.17 6.88
C TYR A 319 10.07 1.94 7.20
N CYS A 320 9.54 2.65 8.18
CA CYS A 320 8.11 2.70 8.40
C CYS A 320 7.67 4.15 8.67
N CYS A 321 6.48 4.49 8.21
CA CYS A 321 5.98 5.84 8.35
C CYS A 321 4.63 5.87 9.06
N ALA A 322 4.48 6.85 9.96
CA ALA A 322 3.21 7.17 10.57
C ALA A 322 2.45 8.21 9.72
N ARG A 323 1.14 8.24 9.87
CA ARG A 323 0.24 9.13 9.15
C ARG A 323 0.68 10.58 9.19
N ASP A 324 1.10 11.05 10.36
CA ASP A 324 1.44 12.46 10.61
C ASP A 324 2.91 12.79 10.24
N GLY A 325 3.52 11.98 9.36
CA GLY A 325 4.79 12.28 8.73
C GLY A 325 6.04 11.87 9.49
N GLN A 326 5.91 11.17 10.63
CA GLN A 326 7.07 10.54 11.26
C GLN A 326 7.53 9.36 10.41
N VAL A 327 8.81 9.31 10.08
CA VAL A 327 9.46 8.18 9.41
C VAL A 327 10.54 7.62 10.32
N TYR A 328 10.44 6.34 10.59
CA TYR A 328 11.39 5.56 11.37
C TYR A 328 12.24 4.74 10.42
N SER A 329 13.54 4.79 10.61
CA SER A 329 14.55 4.09 9.79
C SER A 329 15.37 3.17 10.66
N SER A 330 15.52 1.93 10.23
CA SER A 330 16.43 0.92 10.81
C SER A 330 17.40 0.44 9.75
N PHE A 331 18.64 0.22 10.13
CA PHE A 331 19.70 -0.33 9.26
C PHE A 331 20.23 -1.69 9.74
N ASP A 332 19.56 -2.26 10.73
CA ASP A 332 19.92 -3.48 11.44
C ASP A 332 18.74 -4.47 11.61
N LYS A 333 17.86 -4.52 10.60
CA LYS A 333 16.65 -5.37 10.59
C LYS A 333 15.68 -5.08 11.74
N GLY A 334 15.60 -3.83 12.18
CA GLY A 334 14.66 -3.40 13.22
C GLY A 334 15.18 -3.57 14.66
N ALA A 335 16.48 -3.82 14.85
CA ALA A 335 17.07 -3.87 16.20
C ALA A 335 17.23 -2.48 16.82
N SER A 336 17.43 -1.45 16.00
CA SER A 336 17.46 -0.06 16.43
C SER A 336 16.78 0.86 15.41
N TRP A 337 16.27 2.00 15.86
CA TRP A 337 15.51 2.94 15.04
C TRP A 337 15.95 4.37 15.25
N SER A 338 15.92 5.13 14.16
CA SER A 338 16.06 6.59 14.17
C SER A 338 14.83 7.22 13.54
N ARG A 339 14.46 8.43 14.01
CA ARG A 339 13.28 9.14 13.52
C ARG A 339 13.66 10.38 12.71
N SER A 340 12.91 10.61 11.64
CA SER A 340 12.87 11.88 10.90
C SER A 340 11.43 12.32 10.70
N GLN A 341 11.21 13.59 10.29
CA GLN A 341 9.91 14.17 10.05
C GLN A 341 9.83 14.64 8.61
N VAL A 342 8.83 14.17 7.85
CA VAL A 342 8.51 14.70 6.52
C VAL A 342 8.05 16.15 6.66
N PRO A 343 8.56 17.09 5.84
CA PRO A 343 8.18 18.50 5.91
C PRO A 343 6.70 18.74 5.61
N GLY A 344 6.16 19.83 6.16
CA GLY A 344 4.80 20.28 5.95
C GLY A 344 3.87 19.99 7.12
N GLU A 345 2.71 20.60 7.09
CA GLU A 345 1.67 20.39 8.10
C GLU A 345 0.79 19.22 7.71
N MET A 346 0.75 18.20 8.55
CA MET A 346 -0.06 17.00 8.33
C MET A 346 -1.48 17.22 8.87
N SER A 347 -2.47 16.71 8.13
CA SER A 347 -3.89 16.83 8.48
C SER A 347 -4.67 15.65 7.89
N ARG A 348 -5.98 15.61 8.08
CA ARG A 348 -6.85 14.61 7.43
C ARG A 348 -6.79 14.67 5.90
N THR A 349 -6.49 15.83 5.35
CA THR A 349 -6.49 16.10 3.91
C THR A 349 -5.09 16.19 3.30
N ASN A 350 -4.06 16.05 4.12
CA ASN A 350 -2.66 16.06 3.72
C ASN A 350 -1.85 15.23 4.72
N HIS A 351 -1.60 13.99 4.41
CA HIS A 351 -0.84 13.06 5.27
C HIS A 351 -0.03 12.08 4.41
N VAL A 352 0.86 11.36 5.05
CA VAL A 352 1.59 10.28 4.38
C VAL A 352 0.61 9.22 3.90
N TYR A 353 0.74 8.80 2.65
CA TYR A 353 -0.08 7.75 2.06
C TYR A 353 0.79 6.57 1.60
N PRO A 354 1.57 6.64 0.49
CA PRO A 354 2.52 5.60 0.11
C PRO A 354 3.94 5.90 0.61
N MET A 355 4.70 4.85 0.79
CA MET A 355 6.14 4.90 0.98
C MET A 355 6.81 3.75 0.24
N VAL A 356 7.93 4.01 -0.42
CA VAL A 356 8.80 3.01 -1.06
C VAL A 356 10.27 3.37 -0.84
N CYS A 357 11.17 2.41 -1.03
CA CYS A 357 12.61 2.65 -0.98
C CYS A 357 13.38 1.75 -1.96
N GLY A 358 14.62 2.19 -2.33
CA GLY A 358 15.53 1.47 -3.19
C GLY A 358 16.72 2.31 -3.67
#